data_e0baaffcbb700d20faa1bd34dfba0cc8
#
_entry.id   e0baaffcbb700d20faa1bd34dfba0cc8
#
_cell.length_a   1.000
_cell.length_b   1.000
_cell.length_c   1.000
_cell.angle_alpha   90.00
_cell.angle_beta   90.00
_cell.angle_gamma   90.00
#
_symmetry.space_group_name_H-M   'P 1'
#
loop_
_entity.id
_entity.type
_entity.pdbx_description
1 polymer ?
#
loop_
_entity_poly.entity_id
_entity_poly.type
_entity_poly.pdbx_seq_one_letter_code
_entity_poly.pdbx_strand_id
1 'polypeptide(L)'
;VSFLLSPSAQPPPSPRPSPPPALWTPGDRPPDGYALLFPGTGASGGPGLGALAGSGPAAHRIVTDVLDAVQEGLPRDWPSLRRVLLDDPASYRAAARTPGVAQLADYATSVAVDRVLRAAGATPGFAVGQSFGEIATLVSAGVFTIADGARMAVDAVGVLARHGRGGGMALLQTAEPRAQALIDRAGASGEVVVACVNAPELTVVSGPDDPLERVVDTARADGARATRLAVPYLSHHPAMAAAGDEWYAMVRDVPRRPLQLPVYSPVRGRAYTDGDDLPRALADCMAHPLRLPPILRAVHDAGATAFVEAAQGDTLCQCVRLTLPKARTWAPLHQAPRGARPRAAGPGPSNGRDAAASPQPPAAPTADT
;
A
#
# COMPACT_ATOMS: atom_id res chain seq x y z
N VAL A 1 44.14 -53.88 -32.09
CA VAL A 1 42.82 -53.25 -32.25
C VAL A 1 42.78 -52.12 -31.24
N SER A 2 43.12 -50.90 -31.76
CA SER A 2 43.07 -49.64 -30.97
C SER A 2 41.65 -49.10 -30.94
N PHE A 3 41.06 -48.92 -29.74
CA PHE A 3 39.86 -48.17 -29.51
C PHE A 3 40.21 -46.68 -29.36
N LEU A 4 39.85 -45.88 -30.38
CA LEU A 4 39.86 -44.44 -30.30
C LEU A 4 38.65 -43.97 -29.45
N LEU A 5 38.91 -43.44 -28.29
CA LEU A 5 37.93 -42.71 -27.47
C LEU A 5 37.61 -41.38 -28.11
N SER A 6 36.37 -41.18 -28.55
CA SER A 6 35.86 -39.89 -29.00
C SER A 6 35.87 -38.87 -27.85
N PRO A 7 36.24 -37.61 -28.07
CA PRO A 7 36.17 -36.60 -27.02
C PRO A 7 34.71 -36.34 -26.64
N SER A 8 34.39 -36.45 -25.36
CA SER A 8 33.11 -36.09 -24.78
C SER A 8 32.78 -34.65 -25.07
N ALA A 9 31.66 -34.39 -25.73
CA ALA A 9 31.12 -33.04 -25.95
C ALA A 9 30.86 -32.40 -24.58
N GLN A 10 31.46 -31.22 -24.35
CA GLN A 10 31.16 -30.41 -23.18
C GLN A 10 29.67 -29.99 -23.23
N PRO A 11 28.96 -30.05 -22.11
CA PRO A 11 27.59 -29.55 -22.06
C PRO A 11 27.56 -28.05 -22.45
N PRO A 12 26.51 -27.58 -23.11
CA PRO A 12 26.39 -26.17 -23.48
C PRO A 12 26.47 -25.30 -22.21
N PRO A 13 27.10 -24.13 -22.30
CA PRO A 13 27.17 -23.22 -21.15
C PRO A 13 25.79 -22.84 -20.68
N SER A 14 25.57 -22.89 -19.37
CA SER A 14 24.31 -22.46 -18.75
C SER A 14 23.92 -21.07 -19.25
N PRO A 15 22.65 -20.82 -19.58
CA PRO A 15 22.21 -19.50 -20.03
C PRO A 15 22.60 -18.46 -18.99
N ARG A 16 23.18 -17.36 -19.44
CA ARG A 16 23.52 -16.23 -18.55
C ARG A 16 22.25 -15.76 -17.86
N PRO A 17 22.31 -15.47 -16.53
CA PRO A 17 21.16 -14.91 -15.85
C PRO A 17 20.70 -13.64 -16.56
N SER A 18 19.39 -13.49 -16.74
CA SER A 18 18.83 -12.28 -17.32
C SER A 18 19.23 -11.06 -16.47
N PRO A 19 19.51 -9.90 -17.08
CA PRO A 19 19.79 -8.69 -16.33
C PRO A 19 18.61 -8.38 -15.39
N PRO A 20 18.88 -7.82 -14.18
CA PRO A 20 17.82 -7.44 -13.26
C PRO A 20 16.88 -6.40 -13.91
N PRO A 21 15.61 -6.35 -13.51
CA PRO A 21 14.65 -5.38 -14.03
C PRO A 21 15.10 -3.95 -13.74
N ALA A 22 14.99 -3.07 -14.73
CA ALA A 22 15.34 -1.66 -14.59
C ALA A 22 14.15 -0.88 -14.00
N LEU A 23 13.91 -1.00 -12.69
CA LEU A 23 12.85 -0.28 -11.97
C LEU A 23 13.24 1.15 -11.56
N TRP A 24 14.51 1.47 -11.63
CA TRP A 24 15.08 2.75 -11.20
C TRP A 24 16.31 3.09 -12.02
N THR A 25 16.64 4.38 -12.07
CA THR A 25 17.95 4.83 -12.57
C THR A 25 19.05 4.49 -11.54
N PRO A 26 20.29 4.27 -11.97
CA PRO A 26 21.42 4.15 -11.05
C PRO A 26 21.45 5.37 -10.12
N GLY A 27 21.27 5.13 -8.81
CA GLY A 27 21.17 6.19 -7.79
C GLY A 27 19.82 6.29 -7.09
N ASP A 28 18.74 5.79 -7.69
CA ASP A 28 17.37 5.84 -7.10
C ASP A 28 16.98 4.52 -6.40
N ARG A 29 17.87 3.53 -6.37
CA ARG A 29 17.63 2.27 -5.65
C ARG A 29 17.39 2.54 -4.17
N PRO A 30 16.35 1.95 -3.53
CA PRO A 30 16.21 2.04 -2.09
C PRO A 30 17.44 1.42 -1.41
N PRO A 31 17.92 2.00 -0.30
CA PRO A 31 19.00 1.43 0.48
C PRO A 31 18.57 0.06 1.02
N ASP A 32 19.51 -0.87 1.17
CA ASP A 32 19.21 -2.15 1.82
C ASP A 32 18.67 -1.92 3.23
N GLY A 33 17.77 -2.79 3.68
CA GLY A 33 17.11 -2.65 4.98
C GLY A 33 15.97 -1.61 5.01
N TYR A 34 15.42 -1.21 3.85
CA TYR A 34 14.22 -0.37 3.81
C TYR A 34 13.00 -1.08 4.38
N ALA A 35 11.98 -0.31 4.79
CA ALA A 35 10.68 -0.84 5.16
C ALA A 35 9.77 -0.95 3.93
N LEU A 36 9.25 -2.15 3.65
CA LEU A 36 8.27 -2.37 2.60
C LEU A 36 6.86 -2.21 3.16
N LEU A 37 6.06 -1.37 2.52
CA LEU A 37 4.70 -1.02 2.94
C LEU A 37 3.68 -1.67 2.02
N PHE A 38 2.71 -2.35 2.61
CA PHE A 38 1.61 -3.02 1.91
C PHE A 38 0.29 -2.34 2.27
N PRO A 39 -0.32 -1.57 1.35
CA PRO A 39 -1.55 -0.85 1.65
C PRO A 39 -2.76 -1.78 1.76
N GLY A 40 -3.78 -1.26 2.43
CA GLY A 40 -5.10 -1.88 2.46
C GLY A 40 -5.89 -1.70 1.16
N THR A 41 -7.18 -2.07 1.20
CA THR A 41 -8.09 -1.93 0.06
C THR A 41 -8.30 -0.46 -0.33
N GLY A 42 -8.46 -0.21 -1.63
CA GLY A 42 -8.74 1.12 -2.16
C GLY A 42 -7.50 1.95 -2.52
N ALA A 43 -6.31 1.34 -2.45
CA ALA A 43 -5.06 1.98 -2.85
C ALA A 43 -4.83 1.97 -4.36
N SER A 44 -5.61 1.18 -5.12
CA SER A 44 -5.36 0.99 -6.54
C SER A 44 -6.17 1.94 -7.42
N GLY A 45 -5.46 2.58 -8.31
CA GLY A 45 -6.04 3.30 -9.43
C GLY A 45 -6.19 2.47 -10.71
N GLY A 46 -5.90 1.14 -10.70
CA GLY A 46 -5.95 0.30 -11.89
C GLY A 46 -4.65 -0.47 -12.20
N PRO A 47 -4.45 -0.95 -13.42
CA PRO A 47 -3.43 -1.95 -13.76
C PRO A 47 -1.99 -1.37 -13.86
N GLY A 48 -1.32 -1.14 -12.74
CA GLY A 48 0.11 -0.78 -12.70
C GLY A 48 1.05 -1.93 -13.06
N LEU A 49 0.54 -3.17 -13.03
CA LEU A 49 1.33 -4.37 -13.33
C LEU A 49 1.87 -4.41 -14.75
N GLY A 50 1.18 -3.82 -15.73
CA GLY A 50 1.68 -3.71 -17.10
C GLY A 50 2.97 -2.89 -17.18
N ALA A 51 3.06 -1.78 -16.43
CA ALA A 51 4.27 -0.98 -16.35
C ALA A 51 5.41 -1.73 -15.65
N LEU A 52 5.10 -2.46 -14.59
CA LEU A 52 6.06 -3.30 -13.87
C LEU A 52 6.60 -4.41 -14.79
N ALA A 53 5.72 -5.13 -15.47
CA ALA A 53 6.10 -6.18 -16.42
C ALA A 53 6.92 -5.62 -17.60
N GLY A 54 6.61 -4.42 -18.07
CA GLY A 54 7.33 -3.72 -19.13
C GLY A 54 8.73 -3.24 -18.73
N SER A 55 9.12 -3.28 -17.46
CA SER A 55 10.44 -2.86 -17.00
C SER A 55 11.58 -3.82 -17.41
N GLY A 56 11.27 -4.98 -17.95
CA GLY A 56 12.24 -5.91 -18.53
C GLY A 56 11.78 -7.37 -18.51
N PRO A 57 12.49 -8.27 -19.24
CA PRO A 57 12.10 -9.67 -19.35
C PRO A 57 12.02 -10.42 -18.01
N ALA A 58 12.90 -10.09 -17.07
CA ALA A 58 12.88 -10.68 -15.72
C ALA A 58 11.63 -10.24 -14.95
N ALA A 59 11.29 -8.95 -14.97
CA ALA A 59 10.08 -8.42 -14.35
C ALA A 59 8.81 -9.02 -14.97
N HIS A 60 8.78 -9.15 -16.29
CA HIS A 60 7.65 -9.77 -17.00
C HIS A 60 7.39 -11.20 -16.50
N ARG A 61 8.44 -12.02 -16.42
CA ARG A 61 8.31 -13.40 -15.90
C ARG A 61 7.81 -13.42 -14.47
N ILE A 62 8.41 -12.59 -13.59
CA ILE A 62 8.01 -12.52 -12.18
C ILE A 62 6.55 -12.13 -12.03
N VAL A 63 6.10 -11.11 -12.77
CA VAL A 63 4.69 -10.67 -12.75
C VAL A 63 3.77 -11.78 -13.22
N THR A 64 4.14 -12.49 -14.29
CA THR A 64 3.37 -13.65 -14.80
C THR A 64 3.31 -14.77 -13.78
N ASP A 65 4.45 -15.15 -13.20
CA ASP A 65 4.52 -16.23 -12.20
C ASP A 65 3.69 -15.89 -10.95
N VAL A 66 3.69 -14.62 -10.52
CA VAL A 66 2.84 -14.16 -9.41
C VAL A 66 1.37 -14.26 -9.77
N LEU A 67 0.96 -13.81 -10.96
CA LEU A 67 -0.45 -13.87 -11.39
C LEU A 67 -0.94 -15.32 -11.54
N ASP A 68 -0.10 -16.21 -12.04
CA ASP A 68 -0.40 -17.64 -12.17
C ASP A 68 -0.55 -18.27 -10.76
N ALA A 69 0.35 -17.98 -9.83
CA ALA A 69 0.27 -18.45 -8.45
C ALA A 69 -0.95 -17.88 -7.69
N VAL A 70 -1.32 -16.62 -7.94
CA VAL A 70 -2.57 -16.04 -7.41
C VAL A 70 -3.77 -16.81 -7.95
N GLN A 71 -3.80 -17.08 -9.27
CA GLN A 71 -4.91 -17.79 -9.91
C GLN A 71 -5.09 -19.23 -9.37
N GLU A 72 -4.00 -19.92 -8.99
CA GLU A 72 -4.05 -21.24 -8.35
C GLU A 72 -4.82 -21.24 -7.02
N GLY A 73 -4.78 -20.12 -6.28
CA GLY A 73 -5.51 -19.94 -5.02
C GLY A 73 -7.00 -19.63 -5.17
N LEU A 74 -7.48 -19.38 -6.40
CA LEU A 74 -8.84 -18.89 -6.65
C LEU A 74 -9.79 -20.02 -7.08
N PRO A 75 -11.12 -19.86 -6.87
CA PRO A 75 -12.12 -20.74 -7.47
C PRO A 75 -11.99 -20.78 -9.00
N ARG A 76 -12.33 -21.93 -9.61
CA ARG A 76 -12.17 -22.17 -11.05
C ARG A 76 -12.96 -21.21 -11.95
N ASP A 77 -14.06 -20.69 -11.46
CA ASP A 77 -14.96 -19.74 -12.13
C ASP A 77 -14.55 -18.28 -11.93
N TRP A 78 -13.44 -18.06 -11.22
CA TRP A 78 -12.96 -16.70 -10.98
C TRP A 78 -12.36 -16.08 -12.27
N PRO A 79 -12.57 -14.77 -12.53
CA PRO A 79 -11.97 -14.10 -13.67
C PRO A 79 -10.44 -14.25 -13.70
N SER A 80 -9.87 -14.49 -14.89
CA SER A 80 -8.43 -14.54 -15.07
C SER A 80 -7.80 -13.19 -14.75
N LEU A 81 -7.08 -13.11 -13.62
CA LEU A 81 -6.38 -11.88 -13.22
C LEU A 81 -5.28 -11.51 -14.20
N ARG A 82 -4.58 -12.50 -14.76
CA ARG A 82 -3.59 -12.26 -15.80
C ARG A 82 -4.20 -11.53 -16.98
N ARG A 83 -5.35 -12.03 -17.49
CA ARG A 83 -6.04 -11.38 -18.60
C ARG A 83 -6.36 -9.93 -18.29
N VAL A 84 -7.03 -9.65 -17.16
CA VAL A 84 -7.53 -8.30 -16.83
C VAL A 84 -6.46 -7.31 -16.37
N LEU A 85 -5.31 -7.79 -15.89
CA LEU A 85 -4.24 -6.93 -15.36
C LEU A 85 -3.06 -6.77 -16.31
N LEU A 86 -2.84 -7.72 -17.24
CA LEU A 86 -1.66 -7.76 -18.08
C LEU A 86 -2.02 -7.83 -19.58
N ASP A 87 -2.86 -8.79 -19.99
CA ASP A 87 -3.11 -9.07 -21.42
C ASP A 87 -4.17 -8.12 -22.02
N ASP A 88 -5.22 -7.78 -21.26
CA ASP A 88 -6.32 -6.86 -21.66
C ASP A 88 -6.70 -5.91 -20.53
N PRO A 89 -5.82 -4.93 -20.18
CA PRO A 89 -6.08 -3.99 -19.08
C PRO A 89 -7.33 -3.12 -19.29
N ALA A 90 -7.84 -2.99 -20.50
CA ALA A 90 -9.05 -2.24 -20.79
C ALA A 90 -10.30 -2.91 -20.15
N SER A 91 -10.28 -4.24 -19.99
CA SER A 91 -11.34 -5.00 -19.36
C SER A 91 -11.37 -4.88 -17.82
N TYR A 92 -10.32 -4.35 -17.19
CA TYR A 92 -10.20 -4.27 -15.72
C TYR A 92 -11.39 -3.57 -15.05
N ARG A 93 -11.83 -2.42 -15.60
CA ARG A 93 -12.95 -1.67 -15.01
C ARG A 93 -14.25 -2.49 -14.95
N ALA A 94 -14.49 -3.34 -15.95
CA ALA A 94 -15.65 -4.22 -15.95
C ALA A 94 -15.48 -5.37 -14.96
N ALA A 95 -14.30 -6.01 -14.94
CA ALA A 95 -13.99 -7.11 -14.04
C ALA A 95 -14.00 -6.66 -12.56
N ALA A 96 -13.52 -5.47 -12.25
CA ALA A 96 -13.48 -4.89 -10.90
C ALA A 96 -14.87 -4.63 -10.29
N ARG A 97 -15.97 -4.77 -11.06
CA ARG A 97 -17.34 -4.80 -10.52
C ARG A 97 -17.64 -6.10 -9.78
N THR A 98 -16.92 -7.17 -10.10
CA THR A 98 -17.02 -8.42 -9.34
C THR A 98 -16.35 -8.21 -7.98
N PRO A 99 -17.08 -8.43 -6.86
CA PRO A 99 -16.51 -8.27 -5.53
C PRO A 99 -15.23 -9.12 -5.37
N GLY A 100 -14.18 -8.49 -4.87
CA GLY A 100 -12.89 -9.14 -4.65
C GLY A 100 -11.86 -8.96 -5.77
N VAL A 101 -12.27 -8.70 -7.00
CA VAL A 101 -11.31 -8.53 -8.12
C VAL A 101 -10.36 -7.36 -7.89
N ALA A 102 -10.87 -6.23 -7.41
CA ALA A 102 -10.03 -5.07 -7.11
C ALA A 102 -9.04 -5.37 -5.98
N GLN A 103 -9.49 -6.04 -4.91
CA GLN A 103 -8.66 -6.42 -3.78
C GLN A 103 -7.58 -7.43 -4.16
N LEU A 104 -7.92 -8.40 -5.00
CA LEU A 104 -6.94 -9.35 -5.54
C LEU A 104 -5.95 -8.69 -6.50
N ALA A 105 -6.38 -7.70 -7.26
CA ALA A 105 -5.47 -6.90 -8.08
C ALA A 105 -4.46 -6.14 -7.22
N ASP A 106 -4.90 -5.55 -6.09
CA ASP A 106 -4.03 -4.89 -5.12
C ASP A 106 -3.06 -5.89 -4.48
N TYR A 107 -3.57 -7.04 -4.04
CA TYR A 107 -2.77 -8.13 -3.49
C TYR A 107 -1.69 -8.61 -4.47
N ALA A 108 -2.08 -8.95 -5.70
CA ALA A 108 -1.16 -9.41 -6.74
C ALA A 108 -0.10 -8.34 -7.08
N THR A 109 -0.51 -7.07 -7.14
CA THR A 109 0.40 -5.95 -7.39
C THR A 109 1.42 -5.82 -6.27
N SER A 110 0.99 -5.88 -5.02
CA SER A 110 1.87 -5.78 -3.85
C SER A 110 2.90 -6.91 -3.82
N VAL A 111 2.47 -8.16 -4.05
CA VAL A 111 3.38 -9.30 -4.11
C VAL A 111 4.34 -9.21 -5.30
N ALA A 112 3.86 -8.80 -6.48
CA ALA A 112 4.70 -8.66 -7.66
C ALA A 112 5.77 -7.57 -7.49
N VAL A 113 5.43 -6.43 -6.89
CA VAL A 113 6.40 -5.36 -6.57
C VAL A 113 7.50 -5.90 -5.64
N ASP A 114 7.14 -6.57 -4.54
CA ASP A 114 8.13 -7.18 -3.64
C ASP A 114 9.07 -8.14 -4.38
N ARG A 115 8.52 -9.06 -5.20
CA ARG A 115 9.31 -10.05 -5.93
C ARG A 115 10.25 -9.41 -6.94
N VAL A 116 9.79 -8.38 -7.66
CA VAL A 116 10.61 -7.66 -8.64
C VAL A 116 11.70 -6.83 -7.94
N LEU A 117 11.40 -6.18 -6.82
CA LEU A 117 12.40 -5.46 -6.02
C LEU A 117 13.52 -6.39 -5.53
N ARG A 118 13.16 -7.55 -4.96
CA ARG A 118 14.13 -8.56 -4.51
C ARG A 118 14.98 -9.10 -5.67
N ALA A 119 14.37 -9.39 -6.82
CA ALA A 119 15.08 -9.85 -8.01
C ALA A 119 16.05 -8.80 -8.55
N ALA A 120 15.76 -7.53 -8.34
CA ALA A 120 16.65 -6.41 -8.65
C ALA A 120 17.73 -6.17 -7.57
N GLY A 121 17.80 -7.03 -6.56
CA GLY A 121 18.79 -6.98 -5.48
C GLY A 121 18.44 -6.01 -4.35
N ALA A 122 17.23 -5.43 -4.30
CA ALA A 122 16.78 -4.60 -3.18
C ALA A 122 16.08 -5.49 -2.14
N THR A 123 16.67 -5.63 -0.95
CA THR A 123 16.15 -6.49 0.11
C THR A 123 15.55 -5.64 1.23
N PRO A 124 14.25 -5.83 1.55
CA PRO A 124 13.65 -5.15 2.69
C PRO A 124 14.20 -5.69 4.01
N GLY A 125 14.39 -4.80 4.98
CA GLY A 125 14.72 -5.17 6.36
C GLY A 125 13.50 -5.30 7.25
N PHE A 126 12.37 -4.70 6.83
CA PHE A 126 11.12 -4.63 7.58
C PHE A 126 9.93 -4.68 6.62
N ALA A 127 8.79 -5.14 7.11
CA ALA A 127 7.53 -5.06 6.40
C ALA A 127 6.42 -4.52 7.30
N VAL A 128 5.53 -3.70 6.73
CA VAL A 128 4.36 -3.14 7.42
C VAL A 128 3.14 -3.34 6.53
N GLY A 129 2.14 -4.05 7.05
CA GLY A 129 0.85 -4.21 6.39
C GLY A 129 -0.20 -3.26 6.97
N GLN A 130 -1.01 -2.65 6.14
CA GLN A 130 -2.16 -1.89 6.58
C GLN A 130 -3.43 -2.68 6.28
N SER A 131 -4.16 -3.13 7.32
CA SER A 131 -5.44 -3.80 7.12
C SER A 131 -5.31 -5.02 6.18
N PHE A 132 -6.06 -5.04 5.08
CA PHE A 132 -5.99 -6.08 4.05
C PHE A 132 -4.57 -6.35 3.52
N GLY A 133 -3.71 -5.33 3.53
CA GLY A 133 -2.30 -5.43 3.14
C GLY A 133 -1.49 -6.35 4.05
N GLU A 134 -1.96 -6.68 5.26
CA GLU A 134 -1.28 -7.62 6.15
C GLU A 134 -1.19 -9.04 5.54
N ILE A 135 -2.15 -9.43 4.67
CA ILE A 135 -2.09 -10.72 3.96
C ILE A 135 -0.85 -10.76 3.03
N ALA A 136 -0.70 -9.73 2.18
CA ALA A 136 0.45 -9.63 1.27
C ALA A 136 1.77 -9.50 2.05
N THR A 137 1.76 -8.82 3.21
CA THR A 137 2.91 -8.66 4.08
C THR A 137 3.41 -10.01 4.60
N LEU A 138 2.51 -10.87 5.09
CA LEU A 138 2.87 -12.19 5.60
C LEU A 138 3.31 -13.15 4.48
N VAL A 139 2.77 -13.01 3.26
CA VAL A 139 3.26 -13.71 2.06
C VAL A 139 4.67 -13.23 1.69
N SER A 140 4.93 -11.93 1.72
CA SER A 140 6.28 -11.36 1.50
C SER A 140 7.29 -11.82 2.56
N ALA A 141 6.84 -11.97 3.81
CA ALA A 141 7.63 -12.50 4.90
C ALA A 141 7.82 -14.04 4.85
N GLY A 142 7.28 -14.72 3.85
CA GLY A 142 7.45 -16.16 3.64
C GLY A 142 6.55 -17.06 4.48
N VAL A 143 5.63 -16.48 5.26
CA VAL A 143 4.72 -17.25 6.14
C VAL A 143 3.75 -18.07 5.35
N PHE A 144 3.08 -17.49 4.36
CA PHE A 144 2.11 -18.15 3.48
C PHE A 144 2.62 -18.21 2.05
N THR A 145 2.08 -19.14 1.25
CA THR A 145 2.28 -19.12 -0.19
C THR A 145 1.46 -18.01 -0.86
N ILE A 146 1.81 -17.67 -2.10
CA ILE A 146 1.05 -16.67 -2.88
C ILE A 146 -0.39 -17.18 -3.10
N ALA A 147 -0.56 -18.46 -3.41
CA ALA A 147 -1.88 -19.09 -3.61
C ALA A 147 -2.72 -19.08 -2.32
N ASP A 148 -2.11 -19.40 -1.18
CA ASP A 148 -2.82 -19.35 0.11
C ASP A 148 -3.27 -17.92 0.45
N GLY A 149 -2.38 -16.94 0.28
CA GLY A 149 -2.73 -15.54 0.50
C GLY A 149 -3.85 -15.05 -0.42
N ALA A 150 -3.87 -15.47 -1.69
CA ALA A 150 -4.95 -15.16 -2.63
C ALA A 150 -6.30 -15.73 -2.17
N ARG A 151 -6.32 -17.01 -1.74
CA ARG A 151 -7.52 -17.63 -1.19
C ARG A 151 -8.01 -16.91 0.06
N MET A 152 -7.10 -16.66 1.02
CA MET A 152 -7.43 -15.89 2.23
C MET A 152 -8.01 -14.50 1.93
N ALA A 153 -7.49 -13.85 0.88
CA ALA A 153 -7.98 -12.55 0.43
C ALA A 153 -9.42 -12.62 -0.13
N VAL A 154 -9.74 -13.63 -0.94
CA VAL A 154 -11.12 -13.85 -1.45
C VAL A 154 -12.08 -14.16 -0.30
N ASP A 155 -11.68 -15.03 0.60
CA ASP A 155 -12.47 -15.42 1.77
C ASP A 155 -12.78 -14.20 2.63
N ALA A 156 -11.78 -13.35 2.92
CA ALA A 156 -11.95 -12.10 3.65
C ALA A 156 -12.98 -11.17 3.00
N VAL A 157 -12.87 -10.96 1.69
CA VAL A 157 -13.83 -10.11 0.95
C VAL A 157 -15.24 -10.69 1.01
N GLY A 158 -15.37 -12.01 0.84
CA GLY A 158 -16.66 -12.69 0.93
C GLY A 158 -17.31 -12.52 2.30
N VAL A 159 -16.55 -12.65 3.37
CA VAL A 159 -17.02 -12.46 4.75
C VAL A 159 -17.40 -11.00 4.99
N LEU A 160 -16.53 -10.04 4.62
CA LEU A 160 -16.82 -8.60 4.75
C LEU A 160 -18.09 -8.20 4.00
N ALA A 161 -18.31 -8.71 2.79
CA ALA A 161 -19.50 -8.43 2.00
C ALA A 161 -20.80 -9.00 2.60
N ARG A 162 -20.73 -10.08 3.38
CA ARG A 162 -21.89 -10.66 4.07
C ARG A 162 -22.24 -9.91 5.36
N HIS A 163 -21.24 -9.61 6.18
CA HIS A 163 -21.44 -9.07 7.52
C HIS A 163 -21.45 -7.54 7.58
N GLY A 164 -20.72 -6.87 6.70
CA GLY A 164 -20.51 -5.43 6.77
C GLY A 164 -21.51 -4.56 6.01
N ARG A 165 -22.63 -5.14 5.51
CA ARG A 165 -23.63 -4.40 4.72
C ARG A 165 -24.32 -3.31 5.53
N GLY A 166 -24.70 -2.23 4.85
CA GLY A 166 -25.44 -1.11 5.46
C GLY A 166 -24.54 -0.17 6.25
N GLY A 167 -23.25 -0.19 5.97
CA GLY A 167 -22.30 0.70 6.55
C GLY A 167 -21.08 0.92 5.65
N GLY A 168 -20.14 1.71 6.13
CA GLY A 168 -18.94 2.06 5.38
C GLY A 168 -17.91 2.81 6.23
N MET A 169 -17.03 3.53 5.55
CA MET A 169 -15.95 4.27 6.15
C MET A 169 -15.87 5.69 5.60
N ALA A 170 -15.35 6.62 6.40
CA ALA A 170 -15.08 7.98 5.98
C ALA A 170 -13.73 8.45 6.50
N LEU A 171 -12.97 9.16 5.64
CA LEU A 171 -11.73 9.84 6.02
C LEU A 171 -12.06 11.24 6.55
N LEU A 172 -11.58 11.55 7.72
CA LEU A 172 -11.59 12.86 8.34
C LEU A 172 -10.14 13.40 8.36
N GLN A 173 -9.89 14.55 7.77
CA GLN A 173 -8.59 15.21 7.86
C GLN A 173 -8.48 15.95 9.19
N THR A 174 -8.29 15.18 10.25
CA THR A 174 -8.13 15.67 11.62
C THR A 174 -7.50 14.59 12.51
N ALA A 175 -6.96 15.01 13.66
CA ALA A 175 -6.39 14.11 14.66
C ALA A 175 -7.48 13.25 15.34
N GLU A 176 -7.09 12.08 15.85
CA GLU A 176 -7.98 11.11 16.50
C GLU A 176 -8.86 11.74 17.61
N PRO A 177 -8.34 12.57 18.56
CA PRO A 177 -9.19 13.16 19.60
C PRO A 177 -10.30 14.06 19.05
N ARG A 178 -10.01 14.84 17.98
CA ARG A 178 -11.03 15.66 17.33
C ARG A 178 -12.02 14.81 16.53
N ALA A 179 -11.58 13.74 15.89
CA ALA A 179 -12.47 12.80 15.23
C ALA A 179 -13.46 12.17 16.22
N GLN A 180 -12.99 11.78 17.41
CA GLN A 180 -13.87 11.28 18.48
C GLN A 180 -14.88 12.35 18.93
N ALA A 181 -14.45 13.59 19.16
CA ALA A 181 -15.35 14.69 19.52
C ALA A 181 -16.40 14.97 18.42
N LEU A 182 -16.06 14.77 17.14
CA LEU A 182 -17.02 14.89 16.04
C LEU A 182 -18.07 13.77 16.04
N ILE A 183 -17.66 12.54 16.35
CA ILE A 183 -18.58 11.41 16.55
C ILE A 183 -19.56 11.71 17.68
N ASP A 184 -19.06 12.18 18.83
CA ASP A 184 -19.88 12.48 20.00
C ASP A 184 -20.90 13.61 19.70
N ARG A 185 -20.46 14.68 19.04
CA ARG A 185 -21.33 15.80 18.64
C ARG A 185 -22.38 15.44 17.59
N ALA A 186 -22.08 14.46 16.74
CA ALA A 186 -23.03 13.92 15.76
C ALA A 186 -24.08 13.01 16.39
N GLY A 187 -23.99 12.73 17.70
CA GLY A 187 -24.84 11.77 18.40
C GLY A 187 -24.68 10.35 17.86
N ALA A 188 -23.46 10.00 17.44
CA ALA A 188 -23.16 8.71 16.81
C ALA A 188 -22.25 7.82 17.68
N SER A 189 -22.02 8.19 18.95
CA SER A 189 -21.22 7.43 19.90
C SER A 189 -21.79 6.01 20.09
N GLY A 190 -20.93 5.00 19.99
CA GLY A 190 -21.31 3.60 20.03
C GLY A 190 -21.77 2.99 18.70
N GLU A 191 -22.14 3.81 17.71
CA GLU A 191 -22.48 3.36 16.35
C GLU A 191 -21.33 3.61 15.36
N VAL A 192 -20.64 4.74 15.50
CA VAL A 192 -19.45 5.08 14.69
C VAL A 192 -18.21 5.03 15.57
N VAL A 193 -17.16 4.45 15.06
CA VAL A 193 -15.88 4.30 15.78
C VAL A 193 -14.72 4.87 14.97
N VAL A 194 -13.63 5.24 15.66
CA VAL A 194 -12.35 5.46 15.01
C VAL A 194 -11.79 4.11 14.56
N ALA A 195 -11.77 3.90 13.26
CA ALA A 195 -11.34 2.66 12.61
C ALA A 195 -9.83 2.64 12.33
N CYS A 196 -9.31 3.74 11.74
CA CYS A 196 -7.89 3.82 11.41
C CYS A 196 -7.33 5.21 11.73
N VAL A 197 -6.15 5.24 12.34
CA VAL A 197 -5.32 6.44 12.41
C VAL A 197 -4.16 6.25 11.42
N ASN A 198 -4.24 6.91 10.27
CA ASN A 198 -3.28 6.71 9.18
C ASN A 198 -2.08 7.67 9.27
N ALA A 199 -2.30 8.87 9.79
CA ALA A 199 -1.28 9.87 10.07
C ALA A 199 -1.78 10.79 11.21
N PRO A 200 -0.94 11.68 11.78
CA PRO A 200 -1.35 12.53 12.91
C PRO A 200 -2.66 13.31 12.71
N GLU A 201 -2.93 13.72 11.46
CA GLU A 201 -4.14 14.48 11.09
C GLU A 201 -4.99 13.74 10.03
N LEU A 202 -4.90 12.40 9.97
CA LEU A 202 -5.67 11.56 9.05
C LEU A 202 -6.31 10.41 9.81
N THR A 203 -7.59 10.56 10.14
CA THR A 203 -8.38 9.56 10.88
C THR A 203 -9.50 9.03 9.99
N VAL A 204 -9.65 7.72 9.95
CA VAL A 204 -10.78 7.05 9.29
C VAL A 204 -11.75 6.57 10.35
N VAL A 205 -13.03 6.85 10.14
CA VAL A 205 -14.13 6.38 10.98
C VAL A 205 -14.94 5.34 10.23
N SER A 206 -15.55 4.40 10.96
CA SER A 206 -16.39 3.33 10.41
C SER A 206 -17.70 3.25 11.19
N GLY A 207 -18.81 3.02 10.50
CA GLY A 207 -20.11 2.91 11.11
C GLY A 207 -21.23 2.63 10.10
N PRO A 208 -22.46 2.38 10.56
CA PRO A 208 -23.64 2.30 9.71
C PRO A 208 -23.83 3.57 8.88
N ASP A 209 -24.54 3.47 7.74
CA ASP A 209 -24.58 4.55 6.75
C ASP A 209 -25.14 5.87 7.32
N ASP A 210 -26.29 5.86 7.99
CA ASP A 210 -26.92 7.08 8.50
C ASP A 210 -26.10 7.74 9.63
N PRO A 211 -25.64 7.05 10.70
CA PRO A 211 -24.75 7.62 11.69
C PRO A 211 -23.45 8.15 11.10
N LEU A 212 -22.88 7.43 10.14
CA LEU A 212 -21.62 7.82 9.50
C LEU A 212 -21.80 9.12 8.68
N GLU A 213 -22.93 9.28 7.97
CA GLU A 213 -23.22 10.50 7.24
C GLU A 213 -23.40 11.69 8.19
N ARG A 214 -24.08 11.52 9.34
CA ARG A 214 -24.17 12.56 10.37
C ARG A 214 -22.78 13.02 10.85
N VAL A 215 -21.83 12.08 11.02
CA VAL A 215 -20.45 12.41 11.41
C VAL A 215 -19.75 13.18 10.30
N VAL A 216 -19.90 12.77 9.04
CA VAL A 216 -19.32 13.46 7.87
C VAL A 216 -19.83 14.89 7.76
N ASP A 217 -21.14 15.11 7.91
CA ASP A 217 -21.74 16.44 7.83
C ASP A 217 -21.34 17.32 9.03
N THR A 218 -21.30 16.75 10.23
CA THR A 218 -20.80 17.43 11.44
C THR A 218 -19.33 17.87 11.24
N ALA A 219 -18.50 17.00 10.67
CA ALA A 219 -17.10 17.32 10.39
C ALA A 219 -16.97 18.46 9.36
N ARG A 220 -17.75 18.43 8.29
CA ARG A 220 -17.78 19.49 7.27
C ARG A 220 -18.25 20.82 7.85
N ALA A 221 -19.31 20.82 8.66
CA ALA A 221 -19.82 22.00 9.34
C ALA A 221 -18.79 22.59 10.33
N ASP A 222 -17.92 21.76 10.92
CA ASP A 222 -16.81 22.15 11.80
C ASP A 222 -15.56 22.61 11.04
N GLY A 223 -15.62 22.68 9.70
CA GLY A 223 -14.53 23.07 8.83
C GLY A 223 -13.45 21.99 8.59
N ALA A 224 -13.68 20.74 9.02
CA ALA A 224 -12.81 19.64 8.70
C ALA A 224 -13.14 19.05 7.32
N ARG A 225 -12.12 18.68 6.55
CA ARG A 225 -12.37 17.92 5.31
C ARG A 225 -12.77 16.49 5.66
N ALA A 226 -13.93 16.09 5.15
CA ALA A 226 -14.48 14.75 5.34
C ALA A 226 -14.95 14.16 4.01
N THR A 227 -14.58 12.89 3.76
CA THR A 227 -14.87 12.19 2.50
C THR A 227 -15.27 10.75 2.79
N ARG A 228 -16.41 10.30 2.27
CA ARG A 228 -16.79 8.88 2.25
C ARG A 228 -15.80 8.11 1.40
N LEU A 229 -15.35 6.97 1.89
CA LEU A 229 -14.48 6.07 1.14
C LEU A 229 -15.33 5.13 0.27
N ALA A 230 -14.77 4.69 -0.85
CA ALA A 230 -15.40 3.71 -1.75
C ALA A 230 -15.29 2.28 -1.18
N VAL A 231 -15.59 2.12 0.11
CA VAL A 231 -15.62 0.84 0.83
C VAL A 231 -17.07 0.60 1.25
N PRO A 232 -17.79 -0.36 0.61
CA PRO A 232 -19.22 -0.53 0.79
C PRO A 232 -19.57 -1.47 1.96
N TYR A 233 -18.75 -1.50 2.99
CA TYR A 233 -18.95 -2.34 4.17
C TYR A 233 -18.25 -1.77 5.41
N LEU A 234 -18.73 -2.16 6.57
CA LEU A 234 -18.04 -1.93 7.84
C LEU A 234 -16.69 -2.66 7.86
N SER A 235 -15.67 -2.02 8.37
CA SER A 235 -14.36 -2.63 8.64
C SER A 235 -13.71 -1.93 9.83
N HIS A 236 -12.86 -2.65 10.54
CA HIS A 236 -12.25 -2.16 11.80
C HIS A 236 -13.30 -1.67 12.80
N HIS A 237 -14.42 -2.38 12.86
CA HIS A 237 -15.57 -2.01 13.67
C HIS A 237 -15.96 -3.17 14.58
N PRO A 238 -16.27 -2.96 15.89
CA PRO A 238 -16.61 -4.05 16.81
C PRO A 238 -17.76 -4.95 16.35
N ALA A 239 -18.72 -4.42 15.59
CA ALA A 239 -19.79 -5.20 14.99
C ALA A 239 -19.33 -6.28 14.00
N MET A 240 -18.07 -6.20 13.54
CA MET A 240 -17.46 -7.18 12.64
C MET A 240 -16.76 -8.34 13.38
N ALA A 241 -16.92 -8.48 14.70
CA ALA A 241 -16.29 -9.54 15.47
C ALA A 241 -16.71 -10.94 14.95
N ALA A 242 -18.02 -11.15 14.69
CA ALA A 242 -18.51 -12.41 14.14
C ALA A 242 -17.94 -12.70 12.72
N ALA A 243 -17.72 -11.66 11.92
CA ALA A 243 -17.05 -11.78 10.63
C ALA A 243 -15.59 -12.21 10.79
N GLY A 244 -14.88 -11.65 11.78
CA GLY A 244 -13.53 -12.06 12.15
C GLY A 244 -13.48 -13.53 12.57
N ASP A 245 -14.44 -13.99 13.40
CA ASP A 245 -14.49 -15.39 13.84
C ASP A 245 -14.79 -16.35 12.69
N GLU A 246 -15.69 -15.99 11.78
CA GLU A 246 -15.98 -16.78 10.57
C GLU A 246 -14.73 -16.89 9.69
N TRP A 247 -14.06 -15.78 9.41
CA TRP A 247 -12.84 -15.80 8.60
C TRP A 247 -11.71 -16.56 9.28
N TYR A 248 -11.52 -16.40 10.58
CA TYR A 248 -10.54 -17.17 11.35
C TYR A 248 -10.76 -18.69 11.21
N ALA A 249 -12.01 -19.14 11.32
CA ALA A 249 -12.35 -20.56 11.14
C ALA A 249 -11.98 -21.10 9.75
N MET A 250 -12.02 -20.23 8.71
CA MET A 250 -11.63 -20.60 7.35
C MET A 250 -10.10 -20.68 7.15
N VAL A 251 -9.33 -19.85 7.86
CA VAL A 251 -7.90 -19.66 7.58
C VAL A 251 -6.96 -20.22 8.65
N ARG A 252 -7.45 -20.61 9.82
CA ARG A 252 -6.61 -21.07 10.96
C ARG A 252 -5.72 -22.28 10.66
N ASP A 253 -6.17 -23.15 9.74
CA ASP A 253 -5.48 -24.38 9.39
C ASP A 253 -4.60 -24.24 8.12
N VAL A 254 -4.49 -23.03 7.56
CA VAL A 254 -3.59 -22.75 6.42
C VAL A 254 -2.15 -23.00 6.86
N PRO A 255 -1.37 -23.82 6.11
CA PRO A 255 0.02 -24.08 6.43
C PRO A 255 0.84 -22.79 6.51
N ARG A 256 1.64 -22.67 7.58
CA ARG A 256 2.49 -21.49 7.81
C ARG A 256 3.93 -21.88 8.09
N ARG A 257 4.84 -20.98 7.73
CA ARG A 257 6.27 -21.07 7.98
C ARG A 257 6.71 -19.94 8.92
N PRO A 258 7.88 -20.03 9.57
CA PRO A 258 8.44 -18.94 10.35
C PRO A 258 8.62 -17.67 9.53
N LEU A 259 8.53 -16.51 10.20
CA LEU A 259 8.78 -15.19 9.61
C LEU A 259 10.24 -15.10 9.11
N GLN A 260 10.42 -14.67 7.86
CA GLN A 260 11.73 -14.47 7.24
C GLN A 260 12.25 -13.02 7.34
N LEU A 261 11.40 -12.10 7.77
CA LEU A 261 11.75 -10.71 8.09
C LEU A 261 10.78 -10.16 9.14
N PRO A 262 11.18 -9.14 9.91
CA PRO A 262 10.31 -8.47 10.88
C PRO A 262 9.07 -7.86 10.21
N VAL A 263 7.89 -8.27 10.64
CA VAL A 263 6.59 -7.76 10.20
C VAL A 263 5.95 -6.99 11.35
N TYR A 264 5.56 -5.74 11.10
CA TYR A 264 4.91 -4.87 12.07
C TYR A 264 3.43 -4.69 11.72
N SER A 265 2.57 -4.92 12.69
CA SER A 265 1.12 -4.81 12.55
C SER A 265 0.57 -3.55 13.24
N PRO A 266 -0.10 -2.64 12.51
CA PRO A 266 -0.78 -1.49 13.10
C PRO A 266 -1.99 -1.86 13.96
N VAL A 267 -2.58 -3.05 13.77
CA VAL A 267 -3.67 -3.57 14.61
C VAL A 267 -3.13 -4.10 15.93
N ARG A 268 -2.03 -4.87 15.87
CA ARG A 268 -1.37 -5.40 17.09
C ARG A 268 -0.54 -4.36 17.83
N GLY A 269 -0.18 -3.25 17.19
CA GLY A 269 0.66 -2.20 17.75
C GLY A 269 2.12 -2.60 17.98
N ARG A 270 2.59 -3.72 17.38
CA ARG A 270 3.93 -4.26 17.52
C ARG A 270 4.35 -5.14 16.34
N ALA A 271 5.61 -5.58 16.36
CA ALA A 271 6.06 -6.64 15.47
C ALA A 271 5.42 -7.99 15.83
N TYR A 272 5.18 -8.81 14.81
CA TYR A 272 4.83 -10.23 15.00
C TYR A 272 6.03 -11.04 15.43
N THR A 273 5.74 -12.16 16.09
CA THR A 273 6.68 -13.23 16.45
C THR A 273 6.19 -14.55 15.89
N ASP A 274 7.07 -15.55 15.80
CA ASP A 274 6.68 -16.91 15.36
C ASP A 274 5.69 -17.59 16.31
N GLY A 275 5.58 -17.12 17.57
CA GLY A 275 4.63 -17.62 18.56
C GLY A 275 3.23 -17.02 18.43
N ASP A 276 3.02 -16.01 17.57
CA ASP A 276 1.70 -15.41 17.39
C ASP A 276 0.77 -16.33 16.56
N ASP A 277 -0.51 -16.32 16.91
CA ASP A 277 -1.56 -16.86 16.03
C ASP A 277 -1.82 -15.84 14.90
N LEU A 278 -1.02 -15.95 13.82
CA LEU A 278 -1.09 -15.03 12.69
C LEU A 278 -2.44 -15.05 11.96
N PRO A 279 -3.11 -16.21 11.74
CA PRO A 279 -4.48 -16.23 11.23
C PRO A 279 -5.47 -15.45 12.13
N ARG A 280 -5.37 -15.59 13.47
CA ARG A 280 -6.19 -14.82 14.40
C ARG A 280 -5.86 -13.33 14.34
N ALA A 281 -4.59 -12.98 14.21
CA ALA A 281 -4.16 -11.59 14.07
C ALA A 281 -4.70 -10.93 12.81
N LEU A 282 -4.70 -11.66 11.69
CA LEU A 282 -5.34 -11.19 10.45
C LEU A 282 -6.86 -11.00 10.62
N ALA A 283 -7.54 -11.96 11.24
CA ALA A 283 -8.99 -11.89 11.45
C ALA A 283 -9.39 -10.73 12.37
N ASP A 284 -8.56 -10.41 13.35
CA ASP A 284 -8.77 -9.27 14.26
C ASP A 284 -8.77 -7.92 13.52
N CYS A 285 -8.14 -7.83 12.33
CA CYS A 285 -8.21 -6.62 11.50
C CYS A 285 -9.66 -6.23 11.13
N MET A 286 -10.59 -7.18 11.11
CA MET A 286 -11.99 -6.87 10.77
C MET A 286 -12.68 -6.05 11.87
N ALA A 287 -12.37 -6.32 13.15
CA ALA A 287 -13.07 -5.78 14.29
C ALA A 287 -12.30 -4.72 15.09
N HIS A 288 -10.96 -4.73 15.01
CA HIS A 288 -10.14 -3.87 15.83
C HIS A 288 -9.56 -2.66 15.05
N PRO A 289 -9.42 -1.52 15.71
CA PRO A 289 -8.83 -0.34 15.08
C PRO A 289 -7.34 -0.55 14.79
N LEU A 290 -6.84 0.16 13.77
CA LEU A 290 -5.41 0.21 13.47
C LEU A 290 -4.83 1.61 13.71
N ARG A 291 -3.57 1.65 14.13
CA ARG A 291 -2.82 2.89 14.31
C ARG A 291 -1.46 2.78 13.63
N LEU A 292 -1.33 3.44 12.49
CA LEU A 292 -0.13 3.40 11.66
C LEU A 292 1.03 4.25 12.20
N PRO A 293 0.81 5.49 12.72
CA PRO A 293 1.92 6.36 13.14
C PRO A 293 2.87 5.77 14.19
N PRO A 294 2.43 5.09 15.26
CA PRO A 294 3.36 4.48 16.21
C PRO A 294 4.18 3.35 15.57
N ILE A 295 3.60 2.59 14.64
CA ILE A 295 4.29 1.52 13.91
C ILE A 295 5.37 2.09 12.99
N LEU A 296 5.06 3.16 12.24
CA LEU A 296 6.06 3.81 11.38
C LEU A 296 7.25 4.33 12.18
N ARG A 297 7.00 4.89 13.38
CA ARG A 297 8.08 5.32 14.28
C ARG A 297 8.88 4.14 14.80
N ALA A 298 8.21 3.07 15.26
CA ALA A 298 8.90 1.87 15.76
C ALA A 298 9.81 1.24 14.68
N VAL A 299 9.33 1.16 13.44
CA VAL A 299 10.12 0.64 12.30
C VAL A 299 11.29 1.57 11.97
N HIS A 300 11.08 2.89 12.02
CA HIS A 300 12.16 3.87 11.83
C HIS A 300 13.22 3.77 12.92
N ASP A 301 12.80 3.67 14.18
CA ASP A 301 13.68 3.55 15.35
C ASP A 301 14.45 2.20 15.34
N ALA A 302 13.85 1.16 14.75
CA ALA A 302 14.51 -0.12 14.51
C ALA A 302 15.57 -0.08 13.38
N GLY A 303 15.72 1.06 12.68
CA GLY A 303 16.78 1.30 11.70
C GLY A 303 16.33 1.52 10.26
N ALA A 304 15.03 1.49 9.95
CA ALA A 304 14.55 1.79 8.61
C ALA A 304 14.66 3.29 8.30
N THR A 305 15.49 3.66 7.33
CA THR A 305 15.68 5.05 6.89
C THR A 305 14.94 5.39 5.60
N ALA A 306 14.39 4.38 4.93
CA ALA A 306 13.60 4.51 3.72
C ALA A 306 12.35 3.61 3.78
N PHE A 307 11.28 4.05 3.15
CA PHE A 307 10.00 3.36 3.08
C PHE A 307 9.57 3.23 1.63
N VAL A 308 9.24 2.03 1.21
CA VAL A 308 8.86 1.70 -0.17
C VAL A 308 7.44 1.16 -0.18
N GLU A 309 6.57 1.72 -1.00
CA GLU A 309 5.18 1.26 -1.11
C GLU A 309 5.04 0.23 -2.22
N ALA A 310 4.59 -0.97 -1.86
CA ALA A 310 4.32 -2.06 -2.77
C ALA A 310 2.92 -1.94 -3.38
N ALA A 311 2.66 -0.86 -4.11
CA ALA A 311 1.36 -0.58 -4.71
C ALA A 311 1.49 0.37 -5.90
N GLN A 312 0.37 0.56 -6.62
CA GLN A 312 0.31 1.54 -7.69
C GLN A 312 0.21 2.98 -7.19
N GLY A 313 -0.38 3.19 -6.01
CA GLY A 313 -0.48 4.50 -5.34
C GLY A 313 0.74 4.84 -4.50
N ASP A 314 0.63 5.94 -3.76
CA ASP A 314 1.64 6.40 -2.80
C ASP A 314 1.00 6.78 -1.44
N THR A 315 -0.14 6.21 -1.12
CA THR A 315 -0.95 6.57 0.06
C THR A 315 -0.21 6.32 1.37
N LEU A 316 0.46 5.17 1.52
CA LEU A 316 1.27 4.89 2.71
C LEU A 316 2.54 5.74 2.73
N CYS A 317 3.16 5.99 1.60
CA CYS A 317 4.26 6.95 1.49
C CYS A 317 3.84 8.36 1.94
N GLN A 318 2.60 8.79 1.64
CA GLN A 318 2.06 10.04 2.18
C GLN A 318 1.91 9.98 3.70
N CYS A 319 1.40 8.89 4.25
CA CYS A 319 1.30 8.68 5.71
C CYS A 319 2.68 8.72 6.38
N VAL A 320 3.70 8.13 5.76
CA VAL A 320 5.10 8.22 6.24
C VAL A 320 5.57 9.67 6.25
N ARG A 321 5.41 10.42 5.15
CA ARG A 321 5.83 11.83 5.07
C ARG A 321 5.17 12.72 6.14
N LEU A 322 3.89 12.46 6.44
CA LEU A 322 3.15 13.17 7.49
C LEU A 322 3.58 12.76 8.91
N THR A 323 4.05 11.55 9.10
CA THR A 323 4.45 11.02 10.42
C THR A 323 5.94 11.20 10.70
N LEU A 324 6.78 11.05 9.68
CA LEU A 324 8.24 11.07 9.70
C LEU A 324 8.76 11.96 8.56
N PRO A 325 8.71 13.29 8.69
CA PRO A 325 8.99 14.22 7.58
C PRO A 325 10.40 14.13 6.99
N LYS A 326 11.35 13.52 7.71
CA LYS A 326 12.75 13.32 7.26
C LYS A 326 12.99 11.96 6.62
N ALA A 327 12.04 11.02 6.71
CA ALA A 327 12.18 9.71 6.13
C ALA A 327 12.06 9.77 4.60
N ARG A 328 12.89 8.98 3.94
CA ARG A 328 12.83 8.82 2.46
C ARG A 328 11.67 7.90 2.11
N THR A 329 10.88 8.28 1.11
CA THR A 329 9.77 7.47 0.62
C THR A 329 9.91 7.23 -0.88
N TRP A 330 9.46 6.05 -1.32
CA TRP A 330 9.45 5.70 -2.73
C TRP A 330 8.24 4.81 -3.04
N ALA A 331 7.53 5.14 -4.13
CA ALA A 331 6.40 4.40 -4.65
C ALA A 331 6.69 4.05 -6.13
N PRO A 332 7.25 2.86 -6.41
CA PRO A 332 7.84 2.52 -7.72
C PRO A 332 6.85 2.53 -8.87
N LEU A 333 5.57 2.28 -8.61
CA LEU A 333 4.52 2.29 -9.63
C LEU A 333 3.71 3.58 -9.68
N HIS A 334 3.95 4.51 -8.76
CA HIS A 334 3.25 5.79 -8.75
C HIS A 334 3.78 6.69 -9.85
N GLN A 335 2.98 6.88 -10.90
CA GLN A 335 3.29 7.86 -11.94
C GLN A 335 2.90 9.25 -11.43
N ALA A 336 3.88 10.10 -11.15
CA ALA A 336 3.60 11.52 -10.93
C ALA A 336 2.82 12.07 -12.13
N PRO A 337 1.82 12.94 -11.93
CA PRO A 337 1.10 13.59 -13.04
C PRO A 337 2.12 14.19 -14.01
N ARG A 338 2.03 13.87 -15.30
CA ARG A 338 2.89 14.46 -16.33
C ARG A 338 2.70 15.98 -16.30
N GLY A 339 3.67 16.70 -15.72
CA GLY A 339 3.60 18.16 -15.58
C GLY A 339 4.19 18.77 -14.32
N ALA A 340 4.38 18.02 -13.25
CA ALA A 340 5.07 18.50 -12.05
C ALA A 340 6.59 18.41 -12.25
N ARG A 341 7.18 19.39 -12.96
CA ARG A 341 8.63 19.61 -12.84
C ARG A 341 8.94 19.94 -11.37
N PRO A 342 9.96 19.31 -10.75
CA PRO A 342 10.44 19.76 -9.45
C PRO A 342 10.81 21.24 -9.62
N ARG A 343 10.24 22.09 -8.80
CA ARG A 343 10.68 23.48 -8.68
C ARG A 343 12.14 23.41 -8.25
N ALA A 344 13.06 23.75 -9.16
CA ALA A 344 14.46 23.92 -8.82
C ALA A 344 14.52 24.86 -7.63
N ALA A 345 15.20 24.45 -6.57
CA ALA A 345 15.52 25.33 -5.46
C ALA A 345 16.25 26.53 -6.05
N GLY A 346 15.61 27.71 -6.01
CA GLY A 346 16.22 28.95 -6.43
C GLY A 346 17.49 29.19 -5.62
N PRO A 347 18.53 29.80 -6.19
CA PRO A 347 19.74 30.13 -5.46
C PRO A 347 19.40 31.04 -4.28
N GLY A 348 19.90 30.68 -3.12
CA GLY A 348 19.78 31.47 -1.89
C GLY A 348 20.35 32.87 -2.08
N PRO A 349 19.93 33.87 -1.27
CA PRO A 349 20.34 35.24 -1.42
C PRO A 349 21.87 35.36 -1.21
N SER A 350 22.55 35.82 -2.25
CA SER A 350 23.95 36.22 -2.16
C SER A 350 24.06 37.55 -1.39
N ASN A 351 24.72 37.51 -0.26
CA ASN A 351 25.24 38.69 0.40
C ASN A 351 26.26 39.39 -0.51
N GLY A 352 25.89 40.50 -1.07
CA GLY A 352 26.79 41.41 -1.79
C GLY A 352 26.68 42.81 -1.21
N ARG A 353 27.74 43.25 -0.59
CA ARG A 353 27.93 44.62 -0.07
C ARG A 353 28.22 45.61 -1.18
N ASP A 354 27.75 46.82 -0.95
CA ASP A 354 28.28 48.14 -1.34
C ASP A 354 28.55 48.46 -2.82
N ALA A 355 27.76 49.38 -3.34
CA ALA A 355 28.32 50.59 -4.03
C ALA A 355 27.26 51.68 -4.17
N ALA A 356 27.58 52.83 -3.66
CA ALA A 356 26.85 54.09 -3.72
C ALA A 356 26.81 54.63 -5.15
N ALA A 357 25.67 55.20 -5.57
CA ALA A 357 25.63 56.20 -6.66
C ALA A 357 24.44 57.15 -6.46
N SER A 358 24.72 58.40 -6.64
CA SER A 358 24.01 59.64 -6.36
C SER A 358 22.75 59.87 -7.21
N PRO A 359 21.89 60.84 -6.82
CA PRO A 359 20.56 61.05 -7.39
C PRO A 359 20.54 61.98 -8.60
N GLN A 360 19.63 61.74 -9.55
CA GLN A 360 19.24 62.71 -10.60
C GLN A 360 17.88 63.32 -10.30
N PRO A 361 17.67 64.60 -10.72
CA PRO A 361 16.52 65.42 -10.36
C PRO A 361 15.30 65.16 -11.28
N PRO A 362 14.11 65.70 -10.90
CA PRO A 362 12.85 65.38 -11.53
C PRO A 362 12.57 66.21 -12.79
N ALA A 363 11.90 65.67 -13.76
CA ALA A 363 11.33 66.37 -14.93
C ALA A 363 9.88 66.80 -14.64
N ALA A 364 9.56 67.99 -15.08
CA ALA A 364 8.32 68.75 -14.88
C ALA A 364 7.17 68.23 -15.84
N PRO A 365 5.90 68.65 -15.53
CA PRO A 365 4.72 68.12 -16.22
C PRO A 365 4.41 68.94 -17.50
N THR A 366 3.85 68.25 -18.50
CA THR A 366 3.13 68.92 -19.60
C THR A 366 1.63 68.65 -19.46
N ALA A 367 0.91 69.77 -19.43
CA ALA A 367 -0.53 69.89 -19.52
C ALA A 367 -1.04 69.74 -20.97
N ASP A 368 -2.38 69.67 -21.05
CA ASP A 368 -3.28 69.87 -22.21
C ASP A 368 -3.67 68.61 -22.98
N THR A 369 -4.88 68.30 -23.02
CA THR A 369 -6.28 68.71 -23.23
C THR A 369 -7.20 67.56 -23.00
#